data_9191767040fa329ec3b76bd5f777dff1
#
_entry.id   9191767040fa329ec3b76bd5f777dff1
#
_cell.length_a   1.000
_cell.length_b   1.000
_cell.length_c   1.000
_cell.angle_alpha   90.00
_cell.angle_beta   90.00
_cell.angle_gamma   90.00
#
_symmetry.space_group_name_H-M   'P 1'
#
loop_
_entity.id
_entity.type
_entity.pdbx_description
1 polymer ?
#
loop_
_entity_poly.entity_id
_entity_poly.type
_entity_poly.pdbx_seq_one_letter_code
_entity_poly.pdbx_strand_id
1 'polypeptide(L)'
;MEYIKKASVRPNEEVEERGRRISEIIQAIRARGDSALVEYNTRFDGNSRAALRVTREEIDAAYARMTRQELDDLYRAADHIRKFAQAQKGCLTELHGFSNINGA
;
A
#
# COMPACT_ATOMS: atom_id res chain seq x y z
N MET A 1 17.35 15.04 28.81
CA MET A 1 16.81 15.07 27.45
C MET A 1 15.35 14.63 27.50
N GLU A 2 14.46 15.53 27.16
CA GLU A 2 13.04 15.21 27.10
C GLU A 2 12.70 14.66 25.71
N TYR A 3 11.99 13.53 25.69
CA TYR A 3 11.50 12.95 24.44
C TYR A 3 10.19 13.63 24.05
N ILE A 4 10.11 14.15 22.83
CA ILE A 4 8.89 14.76 22.29
C ILE A 4 7.80 13.70 22.10
N LYS A 5 8.19 12.50 21.69
CA LYS A 5 7.29 11.36 21.53
C LYS A 5 8.05 10.05 21.73
N LYS A 6 7.57 9.23 22.65
CA LYS A 6 8.11 7.89 22.86
C LYS A 6 7.25 6.87 22.11
N ALA A 7 7.88 6.05 21.26
CA ALA A 7 7.17 4.96 20.60
C ALA A 7 6.72 3.93 21.63
N SER A 8 5.44 3.57 21.59
CA SER A 8 4.91 2.48 22.41
C SER A 8 5.29 1.14 21.80
N VAL A 9 5.78 0.23 22.63
CA VAL A 9 6.00 -1.16 22.23
C VAL A 9 4.65 -1.87 22.26
N ARG A 10 4.22 -2.43 21.13
CA ARG A 10 2.99 -3.21 21.08
C ARG A 10 3.18 -4.53 21.81
N PRO A 11 2.22 -4.96 22.65
CA PRO A 11 2.26 -6.28 23.26
C PRO A 11 2.35 -7.39 22.22
N ASN A 12 3.11 -8.45 22.50
CA ASN A 12 3.24 -9.59 21.59
C ASN A 12 1.90 -10.23 21.25
N GLU A 13 0.95 -10.25 22.19
CA GLU A 13 -0.41 -10.75 21.98
C GLU A 13 -1.15 -10.01 20.89
N GLU A 14 -1.01 -8.68 20.79
CA GLU A 14 -1.62 -7.89 19.71
C GLU A 14 -1.00 -8.21 18.36
N VAL A 15 0.28 -8.45 18.30
CA VAL A 15 0.99 -8.83 17.08
C VAL A 15 0.55 -10.21 16.60
N GLU A 16 0.44 -11.17 17.51
CA GLU A 16 -0.03 -12.53 17.23
C GLU A 16 -1.49 -12.54 16.75
N GLU A 17 -2.36 -11.81 17.43
CA GLU A 17 -3.76 -11.65 17.06
C GLU A 17 -3.91 -11.07 15.65
N ARG A 18 -3.15 -10.04 15.33
CA ARG A 18 -3.14 -9.43 13.99
C ARG A 18 -2.65 -10.41 12.93
N GLY A 19 -1.59 -11.14 13.23
CA GLY A 19 -1.05 -12.17 12.33
C GLY A 19 -2.09 -13.26 12.03
N ARG A 20 -2.83 -13.71 13.04
CA ARG A 20 -3.89 -14.68 12.89
C ARG A 20 -5.03 -14.16 12.00
N ARG A 21 -5.50 -12.94 12.22
CA ARG A 21 -6.55 -12.30 11.41
C ARG A 21 -6.14 -12.17 9.95
N ILE A 22 -4.92 -11.77 9.70
CA ILE A 22 -4.40 -11.67 8.33
C ILE A 22 -4.34 -13.04 7.67
N SER A 23 -3.90 -14.07 8.40
CA SER A 23 -3.85 -15.45 7.89
C SER A 23 -5.24 -15.96 7.54
N GLU A 24 -6.23 -15.70 8.36
CA GLU A 24 -7.64 -16.07 8.10
C GLU A 24 -8.16 -15.41 6.82
N ILE A 25 -7.86 -14.12 6.62
CA ILE A 25 -8.25 -13.39 5.41
C ILE A 25 -7.60 -14.01 4.17
N ILE A 26 -6.31 -14.30 4.23
CA ILE A 26 -5.57 -14.92 3.12
C ILE A 26 -6.15 -16.30 2.79
N GLN A 27 -6.44 -17.10 3.78
CA GLN A 27 -7.05 -18.43 3.59
C GLN A 27 -8.45 -18.33 2.98
N ALA A 28 -9.28 -17.39 3.44
CA ALA A 28 -10.60 -17.15 2.88
C ALA A 28 -10.52 -16.74 1.40
N ILE A 29 -9.60 -15.87 1.03
CA ILE A 29 -9.39 -15.46 -0.36
C ILE A 29 -8.90 -16.63 -1.22
N ARG A 30 -7.99 -17.45 -0.71
CA ARG A 30 -7.53 -18.65 -1.41
C ARG A 30 -8.67 -19.65 -1.67
N ALA A 31 -9.56 -19.80 -0.69
CA ALA A 31 -10.65 -20.75 -0.79
C ALA A 31 -11.83 -20.28 -1.64
N ARG A 32 -12.17 -18.99 -1.57
CA ARG A 32 -13.38 -18.42 -2.18
C ARG A 32 -13.13 -17.37 -3.25
N GLY A 33 -11.88 -16.95 -3.45
CA GLY A 33 -11.51 -15.98 -4.48
C GLY A 33 -12.19 -14.61 -4.30
N ASP A 34 -12.71 -14.08 -5.40
CA ASP A 34 -13.30 -12.74 -5.46
C ASP A 34 -14.51 -12.56 -4.53
N SER A 35 -15.26 -13.62 -4.25
CA SER A 35 -16.39 -13.54 -3.31
C SER A 35 -15.94 -13.15 -1.90
N ALA A 36 -14.79 -13.64 -1.45
CA ALA A 36 -14.21 -13.23 -0.18
C ALA A 36 -13.74 -11.77 -0.20
N LEU A 37 -13.16 -11.32 -1.30
CA LEU A 37 -12.74 -9.92 -1.45
C LEU A 37 -13.93 -8.96 -1.38
N VAL A 38 -15.04 -9.28 -2.05
CA VAL A 38 -16.27 -8.47 -1.99
C VAL A 38 -16.81 -8.42 -0.55
N GLU A 39 -16.82 -9.55 0.14
CA GLU A 39 -17.24 -9.62 1.54
C GLU A 39 -16.37 -8.75 2.45
N TYR A 40 -15.06 -8.83 2.32
CA TYR A 40 -14.14 -8.02 3.12
C TYR A 40 -14.20 -6.53 2.77
N ASN A 41 -14.37 -6.17 1.50
CA ASN A 41 -14.60 -4.78 1.12
C ASN A 41 -15.85 -4.20 1.78
N THR A 42 -16.92 -4.97 1.81
CA THR A 42 -18.16 -4.55 2.50
C THR A 42 -17.94 -4.40 3.99
N ARG A 43 -17.27 -5.36 4.60
CA ARG A 43 -17.07 -5.42 6.04
C ARG A 43 -16.10 -4.35 6.56
N PHE A 44 -14.97 -4.14 5.89
CA PHE A 44 -13.92 -3.25 6.37
C PHE A 44 -14.02 -1.83 5.81
N ASP A 45 -14.44 -1.69 4.56
CA ASP A 45 -14.44 -0.41 3.86
C ASP A 45 -15.85 0.14 3.59
N GLY A 46 -16.89 -0.62 3.97
CA GLY A 46 -18.27 -0.23 3.68
C GLY A 46 -18.59 -0.21 2.18
N ASN A 47 -17.77 -0.85 1.37
CA ASN A 47 -17.89 -0.87 -0.08
C ASN A 47 -18.54 -2.17 -0.53
N SER A 48 -19.83 -2.11 -0.91
CA SER A 48 -20.61 -3.26 -1.37
C SER A 48 -20.54 -3.49 -2.87
N ARG A 49 -19.62 -2.84 -3.56
CA ARG A 49 -19.44 -2.98 -4.99
C ARG A 49 -19.04 -4.41 -5.36
N ALA A 50 -19.79 -5.02 -6.31
CA ALA A 50 -19.50 -6.37 -6.77
C ALA A 50 -18.27 -6.44 -7.70
N ALA A 51 -18.05 -5.38 -8.51
CA ALA A 51 -16.91 -5.31 -9.40
C ALA A 51 -15.67 -4.81 -8.66
N LEU A 52 -14.62 -5.62 -8.63
CA LEU A 52 -13.36 -5.29 -7.97
C LEU A 52 -12.46 -4.38 -8.81
N ARG A 53 -12.57 -4.50 -10.13
CA ARG A 53 -11.74 -3.72 -11.05
C ARG A 53 -12.40 -2.38 -11.37
N VAL A 54 -11.63 -1.30 -11.24
CA VAL A 54 -12.03 0.02 -11.74
C VAL A 54 -11.87 0.05 -13.25
N THR A 55 -12.93 0.46 -13.96
CA THR A 55 -12.91 0.52 -15.43
C THR A 55 -12.25 1.80 -15.94
N ARG A 56 -11.88 1.80 -17.21
CA ARG A 56 -11.33 3.00 -17.86
C ARG A 56 -12.33 4.14 -17.85
N GLU A 57 -13.59 3.85 -18.10
CA GLU A 57 -14.68 4.81 -18.08
C GLU A 57 -14.86 5.47 -16.72
N GLU A 58 -14.72 4.71 -15.64
CA GLU A 58 -14.76 5.23 -14.28
C GLU A 58 -13.58 6.17 -13.98
N ILE A 59 -12.40 5.82 -14.48
CA ILE A 59 -11.21 6.68 -14.35
C ILE A 59 -11.41 7.99 -15.11
N ASP A 60 -11.87 7.91 -16.37
CA ASP A 60 -12.11 9.09 -17.20
C ASP A 60 -13.19 9.99 -16.60
N ALA A 61 -14.26 9.41 -16.05
CA ALA A 61 -15.29 10.15 -15.34
C ALA A 61 -14.75 10.85 -14.05
N ALA A 62 -13.83 10.21 -13.35
CA ALA A 62 -13.18 10.82 -12.20
C ALA A 62 -12.33 12.04 -12.59
N TYR A 63 -11.55 11.93 -13.66
CA TYR A 63 -10.79 13.06 -14.20
C TYR A 63 -11.70 14.21 -14.62
N ALA A 64 -12.81 13.91 -15.28
CA ALA A 64 -13.78 14.91 -15.75
C ALA A 64 -14.43 15.72 -14.61
N ARG A 65 -14.50 15.15 -13.41
CA ARG A 65 -15.05 15.83 -12.21
C ARG A 65 -14.05 16.71 -11.49
N MET A 66 -12.78 16.60 -11.81
CA MET A 66 -11.74 17.40 -11.17
C MET A 66 -11.55 18.74 -11.89
N THR A 67 -11.29 19.78 -11.13
CA THR A 67 -10.87 21.06 -11.69
C THR A 67 -9.44 20.97 -12.19
N ARG A 68 -9.05 21.87 -13.10
CA ARG A 68 -7.68 21.96 -13.58
C ARG A 68 -6.69 22.21 -12.44
N GLN A 69 -7.06 23.06 -11.50
CA GLN A 69 -6.23 23.37 -10.33
C GLN A 69 -5.98 22.12 -9.47
N GLU A 70 -7.00 21.33 -9.22
CA GLU A 70 -6.88 20.09 -8.45
C GLU A 70 -5.96 19.09 -9.15
N LEU A 71 -6.10 18.94 -10.46
CA LEU A 71 -5.22 18.07 -11.26
C LEU A 71 -3.77 18.56 -11.24
N ASP A 72 -3.55 19.85 -11.43
CA ASP A 72 -2.20 20.43 -11.41
C ASP A 72 -1.54 20.22 -10.03
N ASP A 73 -2.28 20.37 -8.96
CA ASP A 73 -1.78 20.14 -7.60
C ASP A 73 -1.41 18.68 -7.38
N LEU A 74 -2.23 17.75 -7.86
CA LEU A 74 -1.94 16.31 -7.78
C LEU A 74 -0.70 15.92 -8.60
N TYR A 75 -0.58 16.43 -9.81
CA TYR A 75 0.60 16.18 -10.66
C TYR A 75 1.87 16.74 -10.02
N ARG A 76 1.79 17.93 -9.43
CA ARG A 76 2.92 18.53 -8.71
C ARG A 76 3.33 17.69 -7.51
N ALA A 77 2.37 17.23 -6.71
CA ALA A 77 2.63 16.35 -5.57
C ALA A 77 3.26 15.02 -6.01
N ALA A 78 2.71 14.39 -7.05
CA ALA A 78 3.26 13.16 -7.60
C ALA A 78 4.69 13.34 -8.14
N ASP A 79 4.97 14.45 -8.81
CA ASP A 79 6.31 14.77 -9.32
C ASP A 79 7.32 14.96 -8.18
N HIS A 80 6.97 15.67 -7.12
CA HIS A 80 7.81 15.83 -5.94
C HIS A 80 8.14 14.48 -5.28
N ILE A 81 7.15 13.63 -5.09
CA ILE A 81 7.34 12.29 -4.52
C ILE A 81 8.25 11.45 -5.41
N ARG A 82 8.03 11.48 -6.71
CA ARG A 82 8.86 10.73 -7.68
C ARG A 82 10.31 11.20 -7.68
N LYS A 83 10.54 12.51 -7.71
CA LYS A 83 11.89 13.08 -7.67
C LYS A 83 12.62 12.72 -6.38
N PHE A 84 11.93 12.78 -5.25
CA PHE A 84 12.50 12.38 -3.96
C PHE A 84 12.86 10.89 -3.95
N ALA A 85 11.95 10.03 -4.39
CA ALA A 85 12.20 8.60 -4.47
C ALA A 85 13.35 8.25 -5.43
N GLN A 86 13.44 8.93 -6.57
CA GLN A 86 14.56 8.77 -7.52
C GLN A 86 15.90 9.21 -6.91
N ALA A 87 15.91 10.30 -6.14
CA ALA A 87 17.11 10.76 -5.44
C ALA A 87 17.55 9.76 -4.38
N GLN A 88 16.61 9.21 -3.61
CA GLN A 88 16.90 8.15 -2.63
C GLN A 88 17.46 6.90 -3.32
N LYS A 89 16.83 6.47 -4.41
CA LYS A 89 17.30 5.31 -5.19
C LYS A 89 18.71 5.55 -5.75
N GLY A 90 19.02 6.77 -6.18
CA GLY A 90 20.35 7.14 -6.66
C GLY A 90 21.46 7.08 -5.60
N CYS A 91 21.10 7.11 -4.32
CA CYS A 91 22.04 6.92 -3.22
C CYS A 91 22.38 5.45 -2.96
N LEU A 92 21.59 4.51 -3.51
CA LEU A 92 21.82 3.08 -3.36
C LEU A 92 22.78 2.62 -4.46
N THR A 93 23.89 2.02 -4.05
CA THR A 93 24.85 1.38 -4.96
C THR A 93 24.74 -0.12 -4.82
N GLU A 94 24.82 -0.84 -5.94
CA GLU A 94 24.90 -2.28 -5.90
C GLU A 94 26.25 -2.71 -5.31
N LEU A 95 26.20 -3.63 -4.37
CA LEU A 95 27.38 -4.17 -3.70
C LEU A 95 27.91 -5.39 -4.47
N HIS A 96 28.42 -5.16 -5.66
CA HIS A 96 28.92 -6.22 -6.55
C HIS A 96 30.03 -7.09 -5.93
N GLY A 97 30.82 -6.55 -4.99
CA GLY A 97 31.87 -7.28 -4.32
C GLY A 97 31.40 -8.34 -3.31
N PHE A 98 30.18 -8.22 -2.82
CA PHE A 98 29.67 -9.08 -1.76
C PHE A 98 29.01 -10.38 -2.26
N SER A 99 28.61 -10.44 -3.51
CA SER A 99 28.02 -11.64 -4.09
C SER A 99 29.01 -12.81 -4.16
N ASN A 100 30.31 -12.55 -4.13
CA ASN A 100 31.37 -13.53 -4.21
C ASN A 100 31.92 -13.99 -2.85
N ILE A 101 31.51 -13.37 -1.76
CA ILE A 101 32.01 -13.74 -0.41
C ILE A 101 31.51 -15.12 0.01
N ASN A 102 30.30 -15.49 -0.39
CA ASN A 102 29.67 -16.76 -0.08
C ASN A 102 29.67 -17.75 -1.26
N GLY A 103 30.19 -17.34 -2.39
CA GLY A 103 30.18 -18.10 -3.62
C GLY A 103 31.53 -18.70 -3.99
N ALA A 104 32.40 -18.79 -3.02
CA ALA A 104 33.69 -19.41 -3.22
C ALA A 104 33.57 -20.90 -3.49
#